data_838097043bd8bd54394b6fcc5767b493
#
_entry.id   838097043bd8bd54394b6fcc5767b493
#
_cell.length_a   1.000
_cell.length_b   1.000
_cell.length_c   1.000
_cell.angle_alpha   90.00
_cell.angle_beta   90.00
_cell.angle_gamma   90.00
#
_symmetry.space_group_name_H-M   'P 1'
#
loop_
_entity.id
_entity.type
_entity.pdbx_description
1 polymer ?
#
loop_
_entity_poly.entity_id
_entity_poly.type
_entity_poly.pdbx_seq_one_letter_code
_entity_poly.pdbx_strand_id
1 'polypeptide(L)'
;ILKRVKRQGHPDPVSLKVRDEIRADYEQYADDYGFPIKPQKLIYDLRQVLSAEDIVISDVGAHKMWMARNYHCLRPNTCLISNGFAAMGIALPGAMAAKLVHPNRKVVAVTGGWVRPLSPSSLTTVATG
;
A
#
# COMPACT_ATOMS: atom_id res chain seq x y z
N ILE A 1 18.23 -10.07 21.28
CA ILE A 1 18.64 -9.33 20.07
C ILE A 1 18.50 -7.81 20.31
N LEU A 2 17.35 -7.30 20.75
CA LEU A 2 17.10 -5.85 20.95
C LEU A 2 18.10 -5.18 21.92
N LYS A 3 18.59 -5.89 22.95
CA LYS A 3 19.61 -5.38 23.88
C LYS A 3 20.99 -5.17 23.23
N ARG A 4 21.25 -5.76 22.06
CA ARG A 4 22.53 -5.63 21.33
C ARG A 4 22.48 -4.63 20.16
N VAL A 5 21.30 -4.16 19.77
CA VAL A 5 21.17 -3.16 18.73
C VAL A 5 21.30 -1.78 19.34
N LYS A 6 22.46 -1.17 19.17
CA LYS A 6 22.62 0.26 19.48
C LYS A 6 21.77 1.06 18.48
N ARG A 7 20.94 1.96 19.01
CA ARG A 7 20.23 2.94 18.18
C ARG A 7 21.30 3.71 17.40
N GLN A 8 21.34 3.52 16.09
CA GLN A 8 22.21 4.35 15.27
C GLN A 8 21.73 5.79 15.39
N GLY A 9 22.66 6.72 15.58
CA GLY A 9 22.40 8.15 15.62
C GLY A 9 21.70 8.64 14.36
N HIS A 10 21.83 9.84 13.97
CA HIS A 10 21.08 10.49 12.89
C HIS A 10 21.01 9.66 11.58
N PRO A 11 19.85 9.69 10.89
CA PRO A 11 19.74 9.07 9.58
C PRO A 11 20.77 9.68 8.62
N ASP A 12 21.32 8.81 7.76
CA ASP A 12 22.27 9.22 6.74
C ASP A 12 21.67 10.33 5.84
N PRO A 13 22.43 11.40 5.52
CA PRO A 13 21.95 12.48 4.67
C PRO A 13 21.36 12.04 3.33
N VAL A 14 21.88 10.96 2.74
CA VAL A 14 21.37 10.40 1.48
C VAL A 14 19.98 9.82 1.69
N SER A 15 19.76 9.08 2.77
CA SER A 15 18.43 8.51 3.07
C SER A 15 17.41 9.60 3.36
N LEU A 16 17.80 10.72 3.98
CA LEU A 16 16.91 11.87 4.17
C LEU A 16 16.52 12.51 2.85
N LYS A 17 17.48 12.73 1.97
CA LYS A 17 17.23 13.30 0.64
C LYS A 17 16.28 12.43 -0.18
N VAL A 18 16.55 11.12 -0.25
CA VAL A 18 15.67 10.16 -0.95
C VAL A 18 14.26 10.15 -0.37
N ARG A 19 14.13 10.20 0.95
CA ARG A 19 12.83 10.29 1.62
C ARG A 19 12.08 11.56 1.21
N ASP A 20 12.75 12.70 1.18
CA ASP A 20 12.15 13.99 0.86
C ASP A 20 11.75 14.06 -0.62
N GLU A 21 12.54 13.47 -1.53
CA GLU A 21 12.18 13.30 -2.94
C GLU A 21 10.94 12.41 -3.13
N ILE A 22 10.85 11.28 -2.41
CA ILE A 22 9.68 10.40 -2.46
C ILE A 22 8.44 11.12 -1.92
N ARG A 23 8.58 11.94 -0.87
CA ARG A 23 7.49 12.71 -0.32
C ARG A 23 7.00 13.79 -1.30
N ALA A 24 7.91 14.50 -1.94
CA ALA A 24 7.56 15.49 -2.95
C ALA A 24 6.86 14.85 -4.16
N ASP A 25 7.35 13.68 -4.61
CA ASP A 25 6.73 12.88 -5.67
C ASP A 25 5.30 12.43 -5.29
N TYR A 26 5.07 12.11 -4.03
CA TYR A 26 3.75 11.73 -3.51
C TYR A 26 2.79 12.93 -3.45
N GLU A 27 3.26 14.07 -2.92
CA GLU A 27 2.43 15.26 -2.70
C GLU A 27 1.99 15.94 -4.01
N GLN A 28 2.78 15.84 -5.10
CA GLN A 28 2.41 16.43 -6.39
C GLN A 28 1.12 15.85 -7.00
N TYR A 29 0.69 14.67 -6.56
CA TYR A 29 -0.55 14.05 -7.04
C TYR A 29 -1.79 14.41 -6.22
N ALA A 30 -1.67 15.24 -5.19
CA ALA A 30 -2.78 15.63 -4.34
C ALA A 30 -3.92 16.25 -5.15
N ASP A 31 -3.59 17.15 -6.07
CA ASP A 31 -4.53 17.91 -6.88
C ASP A 31 -4.61 17.43 -8.35
N ASP A 32 -4.17 16.22 -8.62
CA ASP A 32 -4.28 15.65 -9.98
C ASP A 32 -5.66 15.01 -10.20
N TYR A 33 -6.54 15.73 -10.87
CA TYR A 33 -7.89 15.27 -11.25
C TYR A 33 -7.98 14.85 -12.72
N GLY A 34 -6.85 14.59 -13.36
CA GLY A 34 -6.77 14.17 -14.75
C GLY A 34 -7.40 12.79 -15.02
N PHE A 35 -7.88 12.57 -16.23
CA PHE A 35 -8.34 11.25 -16.69
C PHE A 35 -7.47 10.78 -17.86
N PRO A 36 -7.04 9.52 -17.89
CA PRO A 36 -7.26 8.46 -16.89
C PRO A 36 -6.53 8.72 -15.56
N ILE A 37 -7.14 8.27 -14.47
CA ILE A 37 -6.57 8.44 -13.13
C ILE A 37 -5.21 7.75 -13.05
N LYS A 38 -4.19 8.49 -12.63
CA LYS A 38 -2.85 7.94 -12.46
C LYS A 38 -2.78 7.01 -11.24
N PRO A 39 -2.01 5.92 -11.29
CA PRO A 39 -1.85 5.01 -10.16
C PRO A 39 -1.37 5.70 -8.88
N GLN A 40 -0.51 6.71 -9.01
CA GLN A 40 0.00 7.48 -7.89
C GLN A 40 -1.10 8.29 -7.20
N LYS A 41 -2.00 8.92 -7.98
CA LYS A 41 -3.17 9.62 -7.45
C LYS A 41 -4.08 8.68 -6.68
N LEU A 42 -4.33 7.50 -7.24
CA LEU A 42 -5.12 6.48 -6.57
C LEU A 42 -4.55 6.09 -5.21
N ILE A 43 -3.22 5.91 -5.13
CA ILE A 43 -2.53 5.55 -3.89
C ILE A 43 -2.56 6.71 -2.89
N TYR A 44 -2.42 7.94 -3.38
CA TYR A 44 -2.57 9.13 -2.56
C TYR A 44 -3.96 9.16 -1.90
N ASP A 45 -5.01 9.06 -2.71
CA ASP A 45 -6.40 9.08 -2.21
C ASP A 45 -6.70 7.90 -1.27
N LEU A 46 -6.21 6.72 -1.60
CA LEU A 46 -6.32 5.54 -0.74
C LEU A 46 -5.76 5.82 0.65
N ARG A 47 -4.60 6.49 0.74
CA ARG A 47 -4.01 6.84 2.03
C ARG A 47 -4.85 7.87 2.80
N GLN A 48 -5.52 8.80 2.11
CA GLN A 48 -6.37 9.81 2.75
C GLN A 48 -7.65 9.20 3.35
N VAL A 49 -8.20 8.18 2.70
CA VAL A 49 -9.46 7.52 3.12
C VAL A 49 -9.26 6.51 4.25
N LEU A 50 -8.06 5.94 4.36
CA LEU A 50 -7.75 4.91 5.35
C LEU A 50 -7.17 5.50 6.63
N SER A 51 -7.53 4.91 7.75
CA SER A 51 -6.89 5.22 9.04
C SER A 51 -5.47 4.63 9.13
N ALA A 52 -4.73 5.02 10.17
CA ALA A 52 -3.38 4.50 10.38
C ALA A 52 -3.36 2.97 10.67
N GLU A 53 -4.45 2.44 11.18
CA GLU A 53 -4.56 1.03 11.59
C GLU A 53 -5.17 0.13 10.50
N ASP A 54 -5.72 0.72 9.42
CA ASP A 54 -6.33 -0.02 8.33
C ASP A 54 -5.26 -0.77 7.51
N ILE A 55 -5.65 -1.88 6.91
CA ILE A 55 -4.72 -2.81 6.28
C ILE A 55 -4.88 -2.74 4.76
N VAL A 56 -3.77 -2.63 4.05
CA VAL A 56 -3.72 -2.71 2.59
C VAL A 56 -2.87 -3.91 2.19
N ILE A 57 -3.37 -4.72 1.29
CA ILE A 57 -2.65 -5.87 0.74
C ILE A 57 -2.52 -5.69 -0.76
N SER A 58 -1.29 -5.58 -1.24
CA SER A 58 -0.99 -5.45 -2.66
C SER A 58 -0.74 -6.81 -3.30
N ASP A 59 -1.41 -7.04 -4.40
CA ASP A 59 -1.11 -8.17 -5.28
C ASP A 59 0.19 -7.94 -6.08
N VAL A 60 0.53 -8.89 -6.91
CA VAL A 60 1.73 -8.89 -7.75
C VAL A 60 1.41 -8.31 -9.12
N GLY A 61 2.23 -7.36 -9.56
CA GLY A 61 2.10 -6.65 -10.84
C GLY A 61 2.72 -5.26 -10.78
N ALA A 62 2.54 -4.46 -11.82
CA ALA A 62 3.10 -3.10 -11.90
C ALA A 62 2.62 -2.21 -10.73
N HIS A 63 1.37 -2.36 -10.29
CA HIS A 63 0.80 -1.62 -9.15
C HIS A 63 1.58 -1.85 -7.84
N LYS A 64 2.22 -3.00 -7.67
CA LYS A 64 3.08 -3.30 -6.53
C LYS A 64 4.23 -2.30 -6.39
N MET A 65 4.81 -1.87 -7.51
CA MET A 65 5.93 -0.90 -7.50
C MET A 65 5.45 0.47 -7.01
N TRP A 66 4.27 0.91 -7.45
CA TRP A 66 3.68 2.15 -6.98
C TRP A 66 3.27 2.07 -5.52
N MET A 67 2.69 0.95 -5.09
CA MET A 67 2.37 0.73 -3.67
C MET A 67 3.62 0.78 -2.80
N ALA A 68 4.68 0.08 -3.18
CA ALA A 68 5.93 0.05 -2.42
C ALA A 68 6.61 1.42 -2.32
N ARG A 69 6.49 2.25 -3.39
CA ARG A 69 7.11 3.57 -3.45
C ARG A 69 6.27 4.65 -2.75
N ASN A 70 4.97 4.67 -3.00
CA ASN A 70 4.14 5.84 -2.70
C ASN A 70 3.17 5.62 -1.53
N TYR A 71 2.90 4.39 -1.10
CA TYR A 71 1.99 4.17 0.02
C TYR A 71 2.70 4.37 1.36
N HIS A 72 2.30 5.38 2.11
CA HIS A 72 2.89 5.70 3.40
C HIS A 72 2.29 4.85 4.51
N CYS A 73 3.07 3.89 5.02
CA CYS A 73 2.70 3.09 6.18
C CYS A 73 2.88 3.90 7.47
N LEU A 74 1.79 4.11 8.20
CA LEU A 74 1.82 4.85 9.47
C LEU A 74 1.98 3.92 10.69
N ARG A 75 1.68 2.64 10.53
CA ARG A 75 1.83 1.60 11.54
C ARG A 75 2.48 0.35 10.95
N PRO A 76 3.22 -0.42 11.75
CA PRO A 76 3.75 -1.71 11.31
C PRO A 76 2.64 -2.67 10.87
N ASN A 77 2.92 -3.50 9.87
CA ASN A 77 2.02 -4.54 9.37
C ASN A 77 0.67 -4.03 8.82
N THR A 78 0.62 -2.78 8.35
CA THR A 78 -0.59 -2.21 7.72
C THR A 78 -0.50 -2.13 6.20
N CYS A 79 0.66 -2.41 5.60
CA CYS A 79 0.81 -2.60 4.16
C CYS A 79 1.56 -3.91 3.90
N LEU A 80 0.87 -4.88 3.33
CA LEU A 80 1.42 -6.19 3.03
C LEU A 80 1.63 -6.33 1.53
N ILE A 81 2.85 -6.63 1.14
CA ILE A 81 3.25 -6.82 -0.25
C ILE A 81 3.90 -8.19 -0.38
N SER A 82 3.34 -9.05 -1.24
CA SER A 82 3.92 -10.36 -1.50
C SER A 82 5.26 -10.23 -2.22
N ASN A 83 6.32 -10.68 -1.56
CA ASN A 83 7.68 -10.77 -2.08
C ASN A 83 8.13 -12.25 -2.08
N GLY A 84 9.30 -12.53 -2.56
CA GLY A 84 9.78 -13.91 -2.72
C GLY A 84 9.14 -14.57 -3.95
N PHE A 85 8.32 -15.59 -3.77
CA PHE A 85 7.64 -16.25 -4.90
C PHE A 85 6.64 -15.36 -5.62
N ALA A 86 6.17 -14.30 -4.96
CA ALA A 86 5.31 -13.27 -5.56
C ALA A 86 4.13 -13.87 -6.34
N ALA A 87 3.36 -14.76 -5.70
CA ALA A 87 2.22 -15.40 -6.33
C ALA A 87 1.12 -14.39 -6.63
N MET A 88 0.68 -14.34 -7.89
CA MET A 88 -0.45 -13.51 -8.31
C MET A 88 -1.75 -14.04 -7.69
N GLY A 89 -2.63 -13.13 -7.31
CA GLY A 89 -3.93 -13.47 -6.68
C GLY A 89 -3.88 -13.52 -5.15
N ILE A 90 -2.76 -13.22 -4.51
CA ILE A 90 -2.60 -13.27 -3.05
C ILE A 90 -3.41 -12.18 -2.31
N ALA A 91 -3.66 -11.04 -2.95
CA ALA A 91 -4.26 -9.91 -2.25
C ALA A 91 -5.69 -10.18 -1.77
N LEU A 92 -6.51 -10.83 -2.59
CA LEU A 92 -7.90 -11.10 -2.22
C LEU A 92 -8.03 -12.08 -1.05
N PRO A 93 -7.49 -13.31 -1.10
CA PRO A 93 -7.55 -14.23 0.04
C PRO A 93 -6.81 -13.68 1.27
N GLY A 94 -5.73 -12.94 1.07
CA GLY A 94 -5.02 -12.26 2.15
C GLY A 94 -5.89 -11.21 2.84
N ALA A 95 -6.66 -10.41 2.07
CA ALA A 95 -7.58 -9.43 2.63
C ALA A 95 -8.74 -10.09 3.39
N MET A 96 -9.28 -11.19 2.87
CA MET A 96 -10.30 -11.97 3.58
C MET A 96 -9.77 -12.49 4.92
N ALA A 97 -8.58 -13.08 4.93
CA ALA A 97 -7.94 -13.56 6.14
C ALA A 97 -7.65 -12.43 7.15
N ALA A 98 -7.11 -11.30 6.66
CA ALA A 98 -6.85 -10.13 7.50
C ALA A 98 -8.14 -9.56 8.11
N LYS A 99 -9.24 -9.55 7.37
CA LYS A 99 -10.55 -9.10 7.87
C LYS A 99 -11.12 -10.01 8.94
N LEU A 100 -10.95 -11.33 8.80
CA LEU A 100 -11.35 -12.29 9.84
C LEU A 100 -10.57 -12.09 11.15
N VAL A 101 -9.27 -11.78 11.04
CA VAL A 101 -8.42 -11.55 12.22
C VAL A 101 -8.65 -10.16 12.84
N HIS A 102 -8.95 -9.17 12.01
CA HIS A 102 -9.15 -7.77 12.42
C HIS A 102 -10.52 -7.24 11.97
N PRO A 103 -11.62 -7.72 12.53
CA PRO A 103 -12.98 -7.40 12.07
C PRO A 103 -13.31 -5.91 12.12
N ASN A 104 -12.68 -5.15 13.01
CA ASN A 104 -12.94 -3.72 13.22
C ASN A 104 -12.06 -2.79 12.36
N ARG A 105 -11.13 -3.33 11.56
CA ARG A 105 -10.28 -2.55 10.65
C ARG A 105 -10.82 -2.63 9.23
N LYS A 106 -10.66 -1.55 8.47
CA LYS A 106 -10.85 -1.63 7.01
C LYS A 106 -9.69 -2.43 6.42
N VAL A 107 -10.01 -3.29 5.48
CA VAL A 107 -9.01 -4.07 4.74
C VAL A 107 -9.23 -3.87 3.25
N VAL A 108 -8.19 -3.47 2.54
CA VAL A 108 -8.25 -3.19 1.10
C VAL A 108 -7.28 -4.12 0.38
N ALA A 109 -7.78 -4.84 -0.62
CA ALA A 109 -6.98 -5.58 -1.59
C ALA A 109 -6.73 -4.69 -2.81
N VAL A 110 -5.47 -4.47 -3.16
CA VAL A 110 -5.05 -3.76 -4.37
C VAL A 110 -4.59 -4.78 -5.40
N THR A 111 -5.34 -4.92 -6.50
CA THR A 111 -5.08 -5.93 -7.54
C THR A 111 -4.87 -5.26 -8.89
N GLY A 112 -4.13 -5.91 -9.78
CA GLY A 112 -3.98 -5.50 -11.17
C GLY A 112 -5.03 -6.13 -12.09
N GLY A 113 -5.13 -5.64 -13.34
CA GLY A 113 -6.17 -6.02 -14.29
C GLY A 113 -6.23 -7.49 -14.74
N TRP A 114 -5.34 -8.34 -14.29
CA TRP A 114 -5.32 -9.78 -14.58
C TRP A 114 -6.05 -10.63 -13.53
N VAL A 115 -6.43 -10.09 -12.40
CA VAL A 115 -7.27 -10.79 -11.41
C VAL A 115 -8.73 -10.62 -11.82
N ARG A 116 -9.13 -11.31 -12.90
CA ARG A 116 -10.54 -11.41 -13.34
C ARG A 116 -11.21 -12.64 -12.68
N PRO A 117 -12.52 -12.55 -12.33
CA PRO A 117 -13.53 -12.38 -13.40
C PRO A 117 -14.57 -11.27 -13.19
N LEU A 118 -14.45 -10.32 -12.31
CA LEU A 118 -15.65 -9.58 -11.89
C LEU A 118 -15.70 -8.07 -12.15
N SER A 119 -14.66 -7.39 -12.63
CA SER A 119 -14.81 -5.97 -13.00
C SER A 119 -13.59 -5.39 -13.74
N PRO A 120 -13.76 -4.39 -14.64
CA PRO A 120 -12.67 -3.66 -15.27
C PRO A 120 -11.96 -2.67 -14.33
N SER A 121 -12.38 -2.54 -13.07
CA SER A 121 -11.73 -1.68 -12.07
C SER A 121 -10.72 -2.46 -11.25
N SER A 122 -9.48 -2.01 -11.27
CA SER A 122 -8.33 -2.64 -10.60
C SER A 122 -8.31 -2.51 -9.07
N LEU A 123 -9.41 -2.13 -8.44
CA LEU A 123 -9.52 -1.98 -7.00
C LEU A 123 -10.73 -2.74 -6.47
N THR A 124 -10.49 -3.81 -5.74
CA THR A 124 -11.55 -4.49 -5.01
C THR A 124 -11.41 -4.13 -3.53
N THR A 125 -12.36 -3.36 -3.04
CA THR A 125 -12.48 -3.08 -1.60
C THR A 125 -13.34 -4.18 -0.99
N VAL A 126 -12.76 -4.98 -0.13
CA VAL A 126 -13.51 -5.89 0.75
C VAL A 126 -13.82 -5.10 2.01
N ALA A 127 -14.82 -4.23 1.94
CA ALA A 127 -15.41 -3.60 3.11
C ALA A 127 -16.62 -4.42 3.51
N THR A 128 -16.51 -5.20 4.56
CA THR A 128 -17.68 -5.73 5.27
C THR A 128 -17.91 -4.82 6.46
N GLY A 129 -19.08 -4.17 6.47
CA GLY A 129 -19.61 -3.48 7.64
C GLY A 129 -19.84 -4.45 8.79
#